data_0b1191cf106ce7b12a710c3d5acfa506
#
_entry.id   0b1191cf106ce7b12a710c3d5acfa506
#
_cell.length_a   1.000
_cell.length_b   1.000
_cell.length_c   1.000
_cell.angle_alpha   90.00
_cell.angle_beta   90.00
_cell.angle_gamma   90.00
#
_symmetry.space_group_name_H-M   'P 1'
#
loop_
_entity.id
_entity.type
_entity.pdbx_description
1 polymer ?
#
loop_
_entity_poly.entity_id
_entity_poly.type
_entity_poly.pdbx_seq_one_letter_code
_entity_poly.pdbx_strand_id
1 'polypeptide(L)'
;PPHQQADVRFSLSTALQAVVSLRLVPRSDRPGRVPACEILINTAAVKDNIRDMNKSLNIPDLIKEGTVQYGMQSFDQSLMSWYSKGIISYENALFHSTNPSEFALKVQGIAGTSDTSWDAFTQ
;
A
#
# COMPACT_ATOMS: atom_id res chain seq x y z
N PRO A 1 -27.70 5.10 -5.69
CA PRO A 1 -28.72 4.93 -4.64
C PRO A 1 -28.44 3.68 -3.79
N PRO A 2 -28.80 3.66 -2.51
CA PRO A 2 -28.50 2.54 -1.61
C PRO A 2 -29.03 1.17 -2.11
N HIS A 3 -30.16 1.13 -2.77
CA HIS A 3 -30.75 -0.12 -3.28
C HIS A 3 -30.00 -0.71 -4.49
N GLN A 4 -29.10 0.09 -5.13
CA GLN A 4 -28.30 -0.36 -6.26
C GLN A 4 -26.84 -0.68 -5.87
N GLN A 5 -26.43 -0.38 -4.62
CA GLN A 5 -25.05 -0.56 -4.19
C GLN A 5 -24.60 -2.03 -4.25
N ALA A 6 -25.49 -2.97 -3.90
CA ALA A 6 -25.14 -4.39 -3.94
C ALA A 6 -24.81 -4.84 -5.37
N ASP A 7 -25.58 -4.40 -6.37
CA ASP A 7 -25.34 -4.73 -7.77
C ASP A 7 -24.06 -4.12 -8.30
N VAL A 8 -23.79 -2.86 -7.94
CA VAL A 8 -22.55 -2.15 -8.32
C VAL A 8 -21.35 -2.85 -7.71
N ARG A 9 -21.41 -3.20 -6.42
CA ARG A 9 -20.33 -3.91 -5.75
C ARG A 9 -20.06 -5.28 -6.36
N PHE A 10 -21.11 -6.02 -6.67
CA PHE A 10 -20.99 -7.32 -7.33
C PHE A 10 -20.31 -7.18 -8.70
N SER A 11 -20.77 -6.25 -9.53
CA SER A 11 -20.21 -6.02 -10.86
C SER A 11 -18.75 -5.59 -10.78
N LEU A 12 -18.41 -4.69 -9.86
CA LEU A 12 -17.02 -4.25 -9.64
C LEU A 12 -16.15 -5.41 -9.20
N SER A 13 -16.63 -6.25 -8.28
CA SER A 13 -15.86 -7.38 -7.77
C SER A 13 -15.51 -8.40 -8.85
N THR A 14 -16.36 -8.56 -9.86
CA THR A 14 -16.12 -9.51 -10.94
C THR A 14 -15.27 -8.93 -12.08
N ALA A 15 -15.39 -7.62 -12.34
CA ALA A 15 -14.75 -6.97 -13.48
C ALA A 15 -13.34 -6.44 -13.16
N LEU A 16 -13.10 -6.03 -11.92
CA LEU A 16 -11.83 -5.43 -11.54
C LEU A 16 -10.69 -6.44 -11.60
N GLN A 17 -9.57 -6.05 -12.23
CA GLN A 17 -8.35 -6.85 -12.29
C GLN A 17 -7.35 -6.40 -11.25
N ALA A 18 -7.07 -5.11 -11.22
CA ALA A 18 -6.10 -4.51 -10.30
C ALA A 18 -6.38 -3.02 -10.18
N VAL A 19 -5.86 -2.43 -9.11
CA VAL A 19 -5.82 -0.98 -8.92
C VAL A 19 -4.38 -0.57 -8.63
N VAL A 20 -3.87 0.38 -9.40
CA VAL A 20 -2.55 0.98 -9.17
C VAL A 20 -2.76 2.45 -8.88
N SER A 21 -2.37 2.87 -7.68
CA SER A 21 -2.48 4.25 -7.23
C SER A 21 -1.09 4.85 -7.06
N LEU A 22 -0.94 6.13 -7.40
CA LEU A 22 0.34 6.82 -7.34
C LEU A 22 0.26 8.07 -6.48
N ARG A 23 1.35 8.33 -5.73
CA ARG A 23 1.61 9.60 -5.06
C ARG A 23 3.00 10.06 -5.48
N LEU A 24 3.12 11.31 -5.91
CA LEU A 24 4.44 11.87 -6.25
C LEU A 24 5.07 12.48 -5.01
N VAL A 25 6.28 12.04 -4.70
CA VAL A 25 7.00 12.44 -3.48
C VAL A 25 8.28 13.16 -3.90
N PRO A 26 8.57 14.37 -3.35
CA PRO A 26 9.80 15.08 -3.68
C PRO A 26 11.03 14.27 -3.28
N ARG A 27 12.02 14.26 -4.16
CA ARG A 27 13.34 13.67 -3.89
C ARG A 27 14.12 14.57 -2.94
N SER A 28 14.98 13.96 -2.13
CA SER A 28 15.92 14.69 -1.27
C SER A 28 17.37 14.58 -1.76
N ASP A 29 17.68 13.64 -2.67
CA ASP A 29 19.02 13.42 -3.20
C ASP A 29 19.35 14.36 -4.40
N ARG A 30 18.33 14.76 -5.16
CA ARG A 30 18.44 15.66 -6.31
C ARG A 30 17.07 16.25 -6.64
N PRO A 31 16.99 17.29 -7.48
CA PRO A 31 15.69 17.82 -7.92
C PRO A 31 14.83 16.76 -8.60
N GLY A 32 13.53 16.84 -8.40
CA GLY A 32 12.57 15.94 -9.00
C GLY A 32 11.69 15.22 -7.97
N ARG A 33 10.87 14.31 -8.46
CA ARG A 33 9.94 13.53 -7.65
C ARG A 33 9.99 12.06 -8.04
N VAL A 34 9.61 11.19 -7.12
CA VAL A 34 9.47 9.75 -7.37
C VAL A 34 8.04 9.31 -7.06
N PRO A 35 7.53 8.28 -7.76
CA PRO A 35 6.20 7.76 -7.48
C PRO A 35 6.23 6.77 -6.32
N ALA A 36 5.44 7.02 -5.30
CA ALA A 36 5.04 5.97 -4.36
C ALA A 36 3.80 5.29 -4.93
N CYS A 37 3.80 3.96 -4.99
CA CYS A 37 2.76 3.19 -5.64
C CYS A 37 2.07 2.27 -4.65
N GLU A 38 0.74 2.22 -4.69
CA GLU A 38 -0.04 1.18 -4.03
C GLU A 38 -0.66 0.29 -5.09
N ILE A 39 -0.51 -1.02 -4.93
CA ILE A 39 -0.95 -2.02 -5.91
C ILE A 39 -1.89 -3.00 -5.23
N LEU A 40 -3.11 -3.07 -5.72
CA LEU A 40 -4.14 -4.03 -5.32
C LEU A 40 -4.38 -4.99 -6.47
N ILE A 41 -4.25 -6.29 -6.19
CA ILE A 41 -4.65 -7.34 -7.12
C ILE A 41 -5.99 -7.89 -6.65
N ASN A 42 -6.94 -8.05 -7.56
CA ASN A 42 -8.28 -8.50 -7.21
C ASN A 42 -8.34 -10.01 -7.01
N THR A 43 -7.79 -10.48 -5.89
CA THR A 43 -7.86 -11.88 -5.48
C THR A 43 -9.28 -12.26 -5.02
N ALA A 44 -9.53 -13.55 -4.79
CA ALA A 44 -10.82 -14.02 -4.27
C ALA A 44 -11.18 -13.33 -2.95
N ALA A 45 -10.22 -13.16 -2.04
CA ALA A 45 -10.43 -12.47 -0.77
C ALA A 45 -10.80 -10.99 -0.97
N VAL A 46 -10.14 -10.31 -1.91
CA VAL A 46 -10.46 -8.92 -2.25
C VAL A 46 -11.87 -8.82 -2.85
N LYS A 47 -12.24 -9.73 -3.74
CA LYS A 47 -13.60 -9.78 -4.32
C LYS A 47 -14.66 -9.87 -3.24
N ASP A 48 -14.48 -10.74 -2.25
CA ASP A 48 -15.41 -10.89 -1.14
C ASP A 48 -15.53 -9.59 -0.33
N ASN A 49 -14.42 -8.91 -0.11
CA ASN A 49 -14.40 -7.65 0.62
C ASN A 49 -15.04 -6.49 -0.16
N ILE A 50 -14.94 -6.50 -1.49
CA ILE A 50 -15.61 -5.50 -2.34
C ILE A 50 -17.13 -5.72 -2.29
N ARG A 51 -17.58 -6.97 -2.35
CA ARG A 51 -19.00 -7.31 -2.34
C ARG A 51 -19.66 -6.94 -1.02
N ASP A 52 -18.98 -7.17 0.08
CA ASP A 52 -19.52 -6.93 1.43
C ASP A 52 -19.09 -5.54 1.92
N MET A 53 -20.07 -4.65 2.01
CA MET A 53 -19.87 -3.27 2.47
C MET A 53 -19.25 -3.22 3.87
N ASN A 54 -19.53 -4.20 4.73
CA ASN A 54 -18.98 -4.24 6.09
C ASN A 54 -17.53 -4.71 6.14
N LYS A 55 -17.01 -5.30 5.06
CA LYS A 55 -15.65 -5.84 4.98
C LYS A 55 -14.69 -4.92 4.21
N SER A 56 -15.19 -3.87 3.56
CA SER A 56 -14.35 -3.00 2.71
C SER A 56 -13.17 -2.37 3.46
N LEU A 57 -13.32 -2.14 4.76
CA LEU A 57 -12.25 -1.58 5.59
C LEU A 57 -11.08 -2.55 5.82
N ASN A 58 -11.24 -3.83 5.49
CA ASN A 58 -10.19 -4.83 5.62
C ASN A 58 -9.25 -4.89 4.40
N ILE A 59 -9.57 -4.18 3.32
CA ILE A 59 -8.76 -4.20 2.10
C ILE A 59 -7.29 -3.78 2.34
N PRO A 60 -6.98 -2.74 3.16
CA PRO A 60 -5.58 -2.41 3.45
C PRO A 60 -4.79 -3.58 4.06
N ASP A 61 -5.41 -4.37 4.92
CA ASP A 61 -4.75 -5.55 5.50
C ASP A 61 -4.51 -6.63 4.44
N LEU A 62 -5.44 -6.82 3.51
CA LEU A 62 -5.28 -7.76 2.40
C LEU A 62 -4.14 -7.36 1.46
N ILE A 63 -3.92 -6.06 1.26
CA ILE A 63 -2.78 -5.56 0.49
C ILE A 63 -1.48 -5.95 1.18
N LYS A 64 -1.37 -5.73 2.49
CA LYS A 64 -0.18 -6.09 3.26
C LYS A 64 0.09 -7.60 3.21
N GLU A 65 -0.94 -8.41 3.41
CA GLU A 65 -0.85 -9.87 3.39
C GLU A 65 -0.53 -10.41 2.00
N GLY A 66 -0.99 -9.74 0.95
CA GLY A 66 -0.80 -10.16 -0.44
C GLY A 66 0.54 -9.76 -1.06
N THR A 67 1.44 -9.17 -0.29
CA THR A 67 2.71 -8.64 -0.80
C THR A 67 3.59 -9.74 -1.42
N VAL A 68 3.80 -10.84 -0.71
CA VAL A 68 4.71 -11.91 -1.16
C VAL A 68 4.05 -12.77 -2.22
N GLN A 69 2.81 -13.19 -1.98
CA GLN A 69 2.14 -14.17 -2.85
C GLN A 69 1.62 -13.56 -4.15
N TYR A 70 1.10 -12.32 -4.11
CA TYR A 70 0.41 -11.71 -5.24
C TYR A 70 1.10 -10.46 -5.79
N GLY A 71 2.20 -10.01 -5.17
CA GLY A 71 2.88 -8.80 -5.59
C GLY A 71 2.14 -7.52 -5.24
N MET A 72 1.23 -7.56 -4.28
CA MET A 72 0.58 -6.34 -3.78
C MET A 72 1.56 -5.48 -2.99
N GLN A 73 1.28 -4.20 -2.93
CA GLN A 73 2.14 -3.23 -2.26
C GLN A 73 1.30 -2.09 -1.70
N SER A 74 1.55 -1.70 -0.45
CA SER A 74 0.96 -0.51 0.13
C SER A 74 1.79 0.74 -0.18
N PHE A 75 1.19 1.93 -0.04
CA PHE A 75 1.94 3.18 -0.14
C PHE A 75 3.09 3.22 0.85
N ASP A 76 2.86 2.79 2.09
CA ASP A 76 3.88 2.86 3.13
C ASP A 76 5.05 1.93 2.84
N GLN A 77 4.81 0.78 2.24
CA GLN A 77 5.88 -0.11 1.77
C GLN A 77 6.70 0.54 0.64
N SER A 78 6.04 1.19 -0.30
CA SER A 78 6.71 1.92 -1.38
C SER A 78 7.55 3.08 -0.84
N LEU A 79 7.00 3.85 0.10
CA LEU A 79 7.71 4.95 0.76
C LEU A 79 8.92 4.44 1.54
N MET A 80 8.78 3.31 2.23
CA MET A 80 9.89 2.69 2.95
C MET A 80 11.02 2.30 2.01
N SER A 81 10.71 1.76 0.85
CA SER A 81 11.70 1.42 -0.17
C SER A 81 12.48 2.67 -0.63
N TRP A 82 11.79 3.75 -0.95
CA TRP A 82 12.45 5.00 -1.35
C TRP A 82 13.29 5.60 -0.23
N TYR A 83 12.76 5.59 1.00
CA TYR A 83 13.49 6.08 2.18
C TYR A 83 14.76 5.26 2.44
N SER A 84 14.67 3.94 2.39
CA SER A 84 15.81 3.04 2.62
C SER A 84 16.93 3.22 1.60
N LYS A 85 16.57 3.63 0.38
CA LYS A 85 17.54 3.93 -0.69
C LYS A 85 18.13 5.34 -0.58
N GLY A 86 17.67 6.15 0.38
CA GLY A 86 18.14 7.52 0.56
C GLY A 86 17.59 8.51 -0.45
N ILE A 87 16.53 8.17 -1.18
CA ILE A 87 15.99 9.00 -2.25
C ILE A 87 15.00 10.04 -1.74
N ILE A 88 14.24 9.70 -0.70
CA ILE A 88 13.33 10.64 -0.02
C ILE A 88 13.73 10.79 1.45
N SER A 89 13.40 11.94 2.03
CA SER A 89 13.64 12.19 3.44
C SER A 89 12.62 11.48 4.33
N TYR A 90 12.98 11.28 5.60
CA TYR A 90 12.06 10.74 6.60
C TYR A 90 10.80 11.60 6.73
N GLU A 91 10.96 12.93 6.75
CA GLU A 91 9.86 13.88 6.85
C GLU A 91 8.89 13.75 5.66
N ASN A 92 9.42 13.64 4.45
CA ASN A 92 8.59 13.46 3.26
C ASN A 92 7.90 12.11 3.26
N ALA A 93 8.58 11.06 3.70
CA ALA A 93 7.98 9.74 3.83
C ALA A 93 6.79 9.75 4.81
N LEU A 94 6.98 10.36 5.99
CA LEU A 94 5.89 10.50 6.97
C LEU A 94 4.72 11.33 6.44
N PHE A 95 5.03 12.44 5.76
CA PHE A 95 3.99 13.33 5.24
C PHE A 95 3.08 12.63 4.24
N HIS A 96 3.65 11.75 3.39
CA HIS A 96 2.90 11.05 2.35
C HIS A 96 2.38 9.68 2.79
N SER A 97 2.74 9.20 3.99
CA SER A 97 2.32 7.88 4.46
C SER A 97 0.83 7.84 4.78
N THR A 98 0.24 6.66 4.63
CA THR A 98 -1.15 6.41 5.01
C THR A 98 -1.30 6.29 6.52
N ASN A 99 -0.31 5.66 7.17
CA ASN A 99 -0.28 5.52 8.63
C ASN A 99 1.10 5.96 9.15
N PRO A 100 1.28 7.27 9.44
CA PRO A 100 2.59 7.79 9.89
C PRO A 100 3.11 7.15 11.16
N SER A 101 2.23 6.85 12.11
CA SER A 101 2.64 6.21 13.37
C SER A 101 3.22 4.83 13.16
N GLU A 102 2.55 4.02 12.34
CA GLU A 102 3.04 2.68 12.00
C GLU A 102 4.34 2.77 11.20
N PHE A 103 4.43 3.71 10.26
CA PHE A 103 5.65 3.94 9.49
C PHE A 103 6.83 4.27 10.39
N ALA A 104 6.65 5.19 11.35
CA ALA A 104 7.68 5.56 12.30
C ALA A 104 8.16 4.37 13.13
N LEU A 105 7.23 3.54 13.61
CA LEU A 105 7.56 2.33 14.34
C LEU A 105 8.35 1.34 13.48
N LYS A 106 8.00 1.18 12.23
CA LYS A 106 8.71 0.31 11.29
C LYS A 106 10.13 0.78 11.03
N VAL A 107 10.34 2.09 10.89
CA VAL A 107 11.69 2.66 10.75
C VAL A 107 12.54 2.35 11.98
N GLN A 108 11.99 2.50 13.18
CA GLN A 108 12.70 2.16 14.43
C GLN A 108 12.95 0.65 14.53
N GLY A 109 12.00 -0.18 14.14
CA GLY A 109 12.10 -1.63 14.18
C GLY A 109 13.14 -2.19 13.23
N ILE A 110 13.32 -1.61 12.05
CA ILE A 110 14.35 -2.01 11.09
C ILE A 110 15.75 -1.87 11.69
N ALA A 111 15.96 -0.88 12.56
CA ALA A 111 17.24 -0.72 13.24
C ALA A 111 17.50 -1.78 14.31
N GLY A 112 16.46 -2.50 14.77
CA GLY A 112 16.56 -3.42 15.91
C GLY A 112 16.19 -4.88 15.64
N THR A 113 15.41 -5.16 14.61
CA THR A 113 14.93 -6.52 14.32
C THR A 113 14.83 -6.76 12.83
N SER A 114 15.14 -7.98 12.42
CA SER A 114 14.92 -8.43 11.04
C SER A 114 13.43 -8.64 10.80
N ASP A 115 12.71 -7.60 10.41
CA ASP A 115 11.39 -7.77 9.84
C ASP A 115 11.56 -8.12 8.36
N THR A 116 11.57 -9.40 8.08
CA THR A 116 11.85 -9.94 6.73
C THR A 116 10.89 -9.44 5.66
N SER A 117 9.70 -9.00 6.05
CA SER A 117 8.72 -8.48 5.09
C SER A 117 9.12 -7.13 4.48
N TRP A 118 9.95 -6.36 5.19
CA TRP A 118 10.43 -5.07 4.70
C TRP A 118 11.73 -5.20 3.90
N ASP A 119 12.54 -6.20 4.21
CA ASP A 119 13.79 -6.43 3.49
C ASP A 119 13.54 -6.73 2.00
N ALA A 120 12.40 -7.34 1.67
CA ALA A 120 12.03 -7.60 0.29
C ALA A 120 11.87 -6.33 -0.56
N PHE A 121 11.65 -5.16 0.06
CA PHE A 121 11.46 -3.88 -0.63
C PHE A 121 12.70 -3.01 -0.64
N THR A 122 13.75 -3.38 0.08
CA THR A 122 14.98 -2.59 0.19
C THR A 122 16.08 -3.05 -0.76
N GLN A 123 15.86 -4.13 -1.48
CA GLN A 123 16.81 -4.70 -2.44
C GLN A 123 16.64 -4.17 -3.85
#